data_5a790c9cbafc96250e3282d21d79258a
#
_entry.id   5a790c9cbafc96250e3282d21d79258a
#
_cell.length_a   1.000
_cell.length_b   1.000
_cell.length_c   1.000
_cell.angle_alpha   90.00
_cell.angle_beta   90.00
_cell.angle_gamma   90.00
#
_symmetry.space_group_name_H-M   'P 1'
#
loop_
_entity.id
_entity.type
_entity.pdbx_description
1 polymer ?
#
loop_
_entity_poly.entity_id
_entity_poly.type
_entity_poly.pdbx_seq_one_letter_code
_entity_poly.pdbx_strand_id
1 'polypeptide(L)'
;MWGLLIPFIGTTAGAACVFLLKDALNEKVQKTLLGFASGVMVAASVWSLLIPAMDMSSSMGKLAFLPAAVGFALGMLFLLAMDRLIPHMHLCDEEQEGPKCSLSKSTMLVLAVTLHNIPEGMAVGVVFAGAMASGEITMAAALTLALGIAIQNFPEGAVISLPLKSEGMGKMRAFIYGTLSGAVEPVGAIVTILLADFI
;
A
#
# COMPACT_ATOMS: atom_id res chain seq x y z
N MET A 1 1.49 15.80 10.60
CA MET A 1 0.63 15.62 9.41
C MET A 1 1.40 15.38 8.10
N TRP A 2 2.57 15.99 7.85
CA TRP A 2 3.35 15.73 6.62
C TRP A 2 3.78 14.27 6.46
N GLY A 3 3.99 13.54 7.57
CA GLY A 3 4.35 12.12 7.54
C GLY A 3 3.35 11.21 6.82
N LEU A 4 2.06 11.59 6.83
CA LEU A 4 1.00 10.81 6.14
C LEU A 4 1.09 10.91 4.61
N LEU A 5 1.80 11.91 4.08
CA LEU A 5 2.00 12.08 2.64
C LEU A 5 3.24 11.33 2.12
N ILE A 6 4.09 10.84 3.01
CA ILE A 6 5.37 10.20 2.64
C ILE A 6 5.14 9.00 1.71
N PRO A 7 4.22 8.04 1.99
CA PRO A 7 3.92 6.93 1.07
C PRO A 7 3.47 7.42 -0.31
N PHE A 8 2.50 8.32 -0.36
CA PHE A 8 1.99 8.91 -1.60
C PHE A 8 3.09 9.60 -2.45
N ILE A 9 4.08 10.24 -1.79
CA ILE A 9 5.24 10.80 -2.49
C ILE A 9 6.05 9.67 -3.14
N GLY A 10 6.20 8.52 -2.49
CA GLY A 10 6.85 7.33 -3.05
C GLY A 10 6.17 6.85 -4.33
N THR A 11 4.85 6.62 -4.29
CA THR A 11 4.04 6.24 -5.45
C THR A 11 4.15 7.27 -6.58
N THR A 12 4.05 8.56 -6.25
CA THR A 12 4.16 9.65 -7.21
C THR A 12 5.54 9.70 -7.87
N ALA A 13 6.61 9.53 -7.09
CA ALA A 13 7.98 9.50 -7.61
C ALA A 13 8.20 8.30 -8.52
N GLY A 14 7.65 7.13 -8.17
CA GLY A 14 7.65 5.95 -9.03
C GLY A 14 6.89 6.19 -10.34
N ALA A 15 5.70 6.76 -10.27
CA ALA A 15 4.90 7.10 -11.44
C ALA A 15 5.65 8.09 -12.37
N ALA A 16 6.46 9.00 -11.82
CA ALA A 16 7.25 9.95 -12.57
C ALA A 16 8.36 9.30 -13.42
N CYS A 17 8.70 8.03 -13.20
CA CYS A 17 9.64 7.29 -14.05
C CYS A 17 9.21 7.27 -15.52
N VAL A 18 7.92 7.42 -15.81
CA VAL A 18 7.37 7.52 -17.18
C VAL A 18 7.95 8.68 -17.99
N PHE A 19 8.43 9.73 -17.36
CA PHE A 19 9.06 10.86 -18.02
C PHE A 19 10.52 10.59 -18.39
N LEU A 20 11.19 9.76 -17.58
CA LEU A 20 12.63 9.47 -17.70
C LEU A 20 12.90 8.26 -18.59
N LEU A 21 12.10 7.21 -18.44
CA LEU A 21 12.28 5.96 -19.18
C LEU A 21 11.53 6.02 -20.52
N LYS A 22 12.18 5.49 -21.56
CA LYS A 22 11.60 5.43 -22.91
C LYS A 22 10.69 4.21 -23.08
N ASP A 23 11.07 3.09 -22.50
CA ASP A 23 10.42 1.79 -22.63
C ASP A 23 9.94 1.26 -21.26
N ALA A 24 9.15 0.20 -21.29
CA ALA A 24 8.79 -0.55 -20.09
C ALA A 24 10.05 -1.09 -19.38
N LEU A 25 9.95 -1.30 -18.07
CA LEU A 25 11.04 -1.94 -17.32
C LEU A 25 11.31 -3.33 -17.88
N ASN A 26 12.59 -3.69 -17.94
CA ASN A 26 12.98 -5.06 -18.23
C ASN A 26 12.35 -6.00 -17.17
N GLU A 27 11.81 -7.15 -17.60
CA GLU A 27 11.09 -8.09 -16.76
C GLU A 27 11.89 -8.51 -15.50
N LYS A 28 13.22 -8.70 -15.63
CA LYS A 28 14.07 -9.04 -14.48
C LYS A 28 14.15 -7.89 -13.48
N VAL A 29 14.29 -6.65 -13.97
CA VAL A 29 14.32 -5.45 -13.10
C VAL A 29 12.96 -5.30 -12.40
N GLN A 30 11.86 -5.45 -13.12
CA GLN A 30 10.51 -5.39 -12.56
C GLN A 30 10.31 -6.43 -11.46
N LYS A 31 10.64 -7.70 -11.73
CA LYS A 31 10.54 -8.79 -10.73
C LYS A 31 11.43 -8.54 -9.51
N THR A 32 12.63 -7.99 -9.72
CA THR A 32 13.54 -7.64 -8.60
C THR A 32 12.95 -6.53 -7.76
N LEU A 33 12.41 -5.48 -8.36
CA LEU A 33 11.80 -4.35 -7.64
C LEU A 33 10.55 -4.79 -6.87
N LEU A 34 9.70 -5.61 -7.48
CA LEU A 34 8.52 -6.16 -6.80
C LEU A 34 8.90 -7.10 -5.65
N GLY A 35 9.91 -7.94 -5.85
CA GLY A 35 10.43 -8.80 -4.78
C GLY A 35 11.03 -8.00 -3.62
N PHE A 36 11.74 -6.92 -3.93
CA PHE A 36 12.23 -5.98 -2.91
C PHE A 36 11.08 -5.31 -2.16
N ALA A 37 10.07 -4.78 -2.87
CA ALA A 37 8.88 -4.17 -2.27
C ALA A 37 8.17 -5.17 -1.33
N SER A 38 7.95 -6.40 -1.78
CA SER A 38 7.34 -7.47 -0.97
C SER A 38 8.15 -7.75 0.30
N GLY A 39 9.49 -7.74 0.22
CA GLY A 39 10.35 -7.90 1.39
C GLY A 39 10.20 -6.76 2.40
N VAL A 40 10.11 -5.51 1.91
CA VAL A 40 9.86 -4.33 2.76
C VAL A 40 8.49 -4.42 3.44
N MET A 41 7.43 -4.84 2.70
CA MET A 41 6.09 -5.05 3.26
C MET A 41 6.10 -6.07 4.40
N VAL A 42 6.73 -7.22 4.21
CA VAL A 42 6.84 -8.26 5.27
C VAL A 42 7.58 -7.71 6.48
N ALA A 43 8.70 -7.01 6.26
CA ALA A 43 9.46 -6.39 7.34
C ALA A 43 8.61 -5.36 8.10
N ALA A 44 7.92 -4.46 7.40
CA ALA A 44 7.04 -3.46 8.00
C ALA A 44 5.90 -4.11 8.80
N SER A 45 5.26 -5.14 8.25
CA SER A 45 4.19 -5.88 8.93
C SER A 45 4.65 -6.50 10.24
N VAL A 46 5.83 -7.12 10.25
CA VAL A 46 6.35 -7.79 11.46
C VAL A 46 6.84 -6.77 12.48
N TRP A 47 7.78 -5.90 12.09
CA TRP A 47 8.49 -5.03 13.05
C TRP A 47 7.75 -3.76 13.41
N SER A 48 6.91 -3.24 12.52
CA SER A 48 6.19 -1.98 12.78
C SER A 48 4.74 -2.16 13.20
N LEU A 49 4.13 -3.33 13.02
CA LEU A 49 2.74 -3.59 13.35
C LEU A 49 2.56 -4.76 14.32
N LEU A 50 2.97 -5.99 13.96
CA LEU A 50 2.70 -7.18 14.76
C LEU A 50 3.44 -7.19 16.09
N ILE A 51 4.75 -6.91 16.10
CA ILE A 51 5.55 -6.88 17.35
C ILE A 51 5.02 -5.78 18.30
N PRO A 52 4.85 -4.51 17.87
CA PRO A 52 4.27 -3.49 18.73
C PRO A 52 2.88 -3.85 19.25
N ALA A 53 2.01 -4.45 18.43
CA ALA A 53 0.69 -4.88 18.88
C ALA A 53 0.75 -5.94 19.98
N MET A 54 1.71 -6.87 19.90
CA MET A 54 1.94 -7.87 20.93
C MET A 54 2.51 -7.24 22.22
N ASP A 55 3.43 -6.29 22.08
CA ASP A 55 4.04 -5.58 23.22
C ASP A 55 2.97 -4.75 23.99
N MET A 56 2.12 -4.03 23.26
CA MET A 56 0.99 -3.30 23.85
C MET A 56 -0.02 -4.22 24.54
N SER A 57 -0.10 -5.47 24.13
CA SER A 57 -0.98 -6.49 24.72
C SER A 57 -0.30 -7.33 25.81
N SER A 58 0.89 -6.96 26.26
CA SER A 58 1.71 -7.73 27.22
C SER A 58 1.01 -7.99 28.55
N SER A 59 0.08 -7.13 28.99
CA SER A 59 -0.78 -7.33 30.16
C SER A 59 -1.63 -8.59 30.09
N MET A 60 -1.91 -9.13 28.89
CA MET A 60 -2.64 -10.38 28.68
C MET A 60 -1.76 -11.64 28.91
N GLY A 61 -0.50 -11.50 29.26
CA GLY A 61 0.40 -12.60 29.53
C GLY A 61 0.56 -13.53 28.32
N LYS A 62 0.23 -14.83 28.50
CA LYS A 62 0.35 -15.83 27.42
C LYS A 62 -0.56 -15.57 26.21
N LEU A 63 -1.57 -14.74 26.35
CA LEU A 63 -2.54 -14.40 25.30
C LEU A 63 -2.18 -13.08 24.59
N ALA A 64 -1.02 -12.48 24.85
CA ALA A 64 -0.59 -11.23 24.23
C ALA A 64 -0.54 -11.26 22.69
N PHE A 65 -0.35 -12.44 22.10
CA PHE A 65 -0.37 -12.63 20.64
C PHE A 65 -1.78 -12.56 20.03
N LEU A 66 -2.83 -12.75 20.83
CA LEU A 66 -4.20 -12.95 20.32
C LEU A 66 -4.74 -11.73 19.56
N PRO A 67 -4.63 -10.47 20.04
CA PRO A 67 -5.08 -9.31 19.29
C PRO A 67 -4.37 -9.17 17.94
N ALA A 68 -3.05 -9.38 17.91
CA ALA A 68 -2.27 -9.35 16.67
C ALA A 68 -2.71 -10.45 15.68
N ALA A 69 -2.90 -11.69 16.18
CA ALA A 69 -3.32 -12.82 15.35
C ALA A 69 -4.74 -12.63 14.79
N VAL A 70 -5.67 -12.15 15.61
CA VAL A 70 -7.05 -11.86 15.18
C VAL A 70 -7.07 -10.71 14.18
N GLY A 71 -6.35 -9.62 14.45
CA GLY A 71 -6.24 -8.49 13.53
C GLY A 71 -5.65 -8.90 12.17
N PHE A 72 -4.61 -9.72 12.19
CA PHE A 72 -4.00 -10.26 10.97
C PHE A 72 -5.00 -11.13 10.18
N ALA A 73 -5.73 -12.03 10.85
CA ALA A 73 -6.75 -12.87 10.21
C ALA A 73 -7.89 -12.03 9.62
N LEU A 74 -8.36 -11.02 10.35
CA LEU A 74 -9.40 -10.10 9.86
C LEU A 74 -8.90 -9.28 8.66
N GLY A 75 -7.64 -8.83 8.67
CA GLY A 75 -7.01 -8.17 7.54
C GLY A 75 -6.96 -9.04 6.30
N MET A 76 -6.57 -10.31 6.44
CA MET A 76 -6.60 -11.28 5.33
C MET A 76 -8.02 -11.49 4.78
N LEU A 77 -9.03 -11.61 5.64
CA LEU A 77 -10.42 -11.74 5.22
C LEU A 77 -10.94 -10.49 4.54
N PHE A 78 -10.54 -9.32 5.02
CA PHE A 78 -10.86 -8.04 4.39
C PHE A 78 -10.27 -7.96 2.97
N LEU A 79 -8.99 -8.27 2.80
CA LEU A 79 -8.35 -8.29 1.48
C LEU A 79 -9.01 -9.31 0.56
N LEU A 80 -9.31 -10.52 1.04
CA LEU A 80 -10.01 -11.54 0.26
C LEU A 80 -11.41 -11.07 -0.16
N ALA A 81 -12.11 -10.32 0.70
CA ALA A 81 -13.41 -9.74 0.35
C ALA A 81 -13.27 -8.67 -0.74
N MET A 82 -12.28 -7.78 -0.62
CA MET A 82 -11.97 -6.76 -1.63
C MET A 82 -11.64 -7.40 -2.98
N ASP A 83 -10.80 -8.41 -2.97
CA ASP A 83 -10.38 -9.19 -4.13
C ASP A 83 -11.57 -9.80 -4.89
N ARG A 84 -12.53 -10.35 -4.16
CA ARG A 84 -13.73 -10.97 -4.75
C ARG A 84 -14.83 -9.99 -5.16
N LEU A 85 -14.88 -8.82 -4.54
CA LEU A 85 -15.98 -7.85 -4.76
C LEU A 85 -15.65 -6.78 -5.79
N ILE A 86 -14.37 -6.53 -6.05
CA ILE A 86 -13.95 -5.45 -6.94
C ILE A 86 -13.29 -6.04 -8.20
N PRO A 87 -13.78 -5.65 -9.41
CA PRO A 87 -13.16 -6.13 -10.64
C PRO A 87 -11.77 -5.52 -10.80
N HIS A 88 -10.74 -6.36 -10.89
CA HIS A 88 -9.36 -5.94 -11.06
C HIS A 88 -8.57 -6.96 -11.88
N MET A 89 -7.34 -6.62 -12.25
CA MET A 89 -6.44 -7.47 -13.01
C MET A 89 -5.01 -7.21 -12.59
N HIS A 90 -4.23 -8.28 -12.43
CA HIS A 90 -2.81 -8.18 -12.14
C HIS A 90 -1.97 -8.11 -13.42
N LEU A 91 -0.75 -7.57 -13.29
CA LEU A 91 0.15 -7.30 -14.43
C LEU A 91 0.52 -8.52 -15.26
N CYS A 92 0.59 -9.69 -14.63
CA CYS A 92 1.02 -10.93 -15.26
C CYS A 92 -0.14 -11.85 -15.66
N ASP A 93 -1.39 -11.47 -15.37
CA ASP A 93 -2.56 -12.27 -15.63
C ASP A 93 -3.33 -11.74 -16.84
N GLU A 94 -3.83 -12.65 -17.64
CA GLU A 94 -4.71 -12.34 -18.77
C GLU A 94 -6.18 -12.41 -18.37
N GLU A 95 -6.48 -12.99 -17.22
CA GLU A 95 -7.84 -13.16 -16.70
C GLU A 95 -8.19 -12.08 -15.70
N GLN A 96 -9.44 -11.62 -15.78
CA GLN A 96 -10.03 -10.67 -14.85
C GLN A 96 -10.41 -11.40 -13.57
N GLU A 97 -10.04 -10.82 -12.43
CA GLU A 97 -10.48 -11.24 -11.11
C GLU A 97 -11.69 -10.42 -10.63
N GLY A 98 -12.46 -10.97 -9.69
CA GLY A 98 -13.69 -10.35 -9.21
C GLY A 98 -14.87 -10.44 -10.21
N PRO A 99 -15.89 -9.57 -10.04
CA PRO A 99 -17.08 -9.57 -10.91
C PRO A 99 -16.72 -9.20 -12.35
N LYS A 100 -17.26 -9.94 -13.32
CA LYS A 100 -17.04 -9.62 -14.74
C LYS A 100 -17.57 -8.25 -15.10
N CYS A 101 -16.72 -7.43 -15.68
CA CYS A 101 -17.07 -6.08 -16.12
C CYS A 101 -16.42 -5.75 -17.47
N SER A 102 -16.87 -4.65 -18.08
CA SER A 102 -16.34 -4.14 -19.36
C SER A 102 -15.26 -3.07 -19.20
N LEU A 103 -14.59 -3.01 -18.05
CA LEU A 103 -13.50 -2.05 -17.83
C LEU A 103 -12.27 -2.41 -18.66
N SER A 104 -11.51 -1.39 -19.06
CA SER A 104 -10.26 -1.62 -19.78
C SER A 104 -9.22 -2.30 -18.88
N LYS A 105 -8.29 -3.06 -19.47
CA LYS A 105 -7.16 -3.67 -18.75
C LYS A 105 -6.41 -2.64 -17.90
N SER A 106 -6.13 -1.48 -18.49
CA SER A 106 -5.46 -0.36 -17.80
C SER A 106 -6.21 0.11 -16.56
N THR A 107 -7.54 0.21 -16.63
CA THR A 107 -8.37 0.61 -15.47
C THR A 107 -8.35 -0.45 -14.38
N MET A 108 -8.44 -1.72 -14.75
CA MET A 108 -8.40 -2.84 -13.80
C MET A 108 -7.04 -2.94 -13.09
N LEU A 109 -5.94 -2.69 -13.81
CA LEU A 109 -4.60 -2.63 -13.22
C LEU A 109 -4.49 -1.49 -12.20
N VAL A 110 -4.98 -0.29 -12.54
CA VAL A 110 -4.98 0.85 -11.60
C VAL A 110 -5.83 0.54 -10.38
N LEU A 111 -6.98 -0.12 -10.55
CA LEU A 111 -7.84 -0.54 -9.44
C LEU A 111 -7.13 -1.53 -8.53
N ALA A 112 -6.46 -2.55 -9.07
CA ALA A 112 -5.71 -3.53 -8.29
C ALA A 112 -4.73 -2.86 -7.32
N VAL A 113 -3.88 -1.96 -7.83
CA VAL A 113 -2.90 -1.26 -6.98
C VAL A 113 -3.57 -0.25 -6.05
N THR A 114 -4.63 0.43 -6.49
CA THR A 114 -5.40 1.33 -5.61
C THR A 114 -5.96 0.58 -4.39
N LEU A 115 -6.49 -0.63 -4.59
CA LEU A 115 -6.98 -1.49 -3.51
C LEU A 115 -5.87 -1.90 -2.54
N HIS A 116 -4.69 -2.17 -3.07
CA HIS A 116 -3.51 -2.53 -2.29
C HIS A 116 -3.04 -1.36 -1.41
N ASN A 117 -3.08 -0.16 -1.92
CA ASN A 117 -2.65 1.06 -1.23
C ASN A 117 -3.60 1.49 -0.08
N ILE A 118 -4.86 1.03 -0.06
CA ILE A 118 -5.80 1.34 1.04
C ILE A 118 -5.29 0.80 2.39
N PRO A 119 -4.99 -0.51 2.55
CA PRO A 119 -4.43 -1.04 3.79
C PRO A 119 -3.10 -0.40 4.19
N GLU A 120 -2.26 -0.02 3.24
CA GLU A 120 -1.00 0.66 3.51
C GLU A 120 -1.21 2.04 4.15
N GLY A 121 -2.13 2.83 3.58
CA GLY A 121 -2.54 4.09 4.18
C GLY A 121 -3.13 3.89 5.58
N MET A 122 -3.98 2.88 5.77
CA MET A 122 -4.53 2.54 7.09
C MET A 122 -3.43 2.16 8.09
N ALA A 123 -2.43 1.37 7.69
CA ALA A 123 -1.30 1.00 8.54
C ALA A 123 -0.52 2.23 9.02
N VAL A 124 -0.23 3.17 8.12
CA VAL A 124 0.38 4.45 8.49
C VAL A 124 -0.50 5.20 9.47
N GLY A 125 -1.80 5.28 9.21
CA GLY A 125 -2.77 5.95 10.08
C GLY A 125 -2.79 5.39 11.50
N VAL A 126 -2.84 4.06 11.65
CA VAL A 126 -2.81 3.38 12.98
C VAL A 126 -1.54 3.74 13.76
N VAL A 127 -0.37 3.65 13.13
CA VAL A 127 0.91 3.90 13.82
C VAL A 127 1.06 5.38 14.19
N PHE A 128 0.62 6.30 13.32
CA PHE A 128 0.59 7.73 13.67
C PHE A 128 -0.42 8.04 14.78
N ALA A 129 -1.61 7.43 14.77
CA ALA A 129 -2.59 7.57 15.85
C ALA A 129 -2.00 7.08 17.18
N GLY A 130 -1.38 5.91 17.21
CA GLY A 130 -0.69 5.37 18.39
C GLY A 130 0.43 6.29 18.89
N ALA A 131 1.23 6.86 17.97
CA ALA A 131 2.29 7.79 18.33
C ALA A 131 1.77 9.12 18.93
N MET A 132 0.56 9.53 18.58
CA MET A 132 -0.07 10.74 19.12
C MET A 132 -0.81 10.49 20.43
N ALA A 133 -1.40 9.31 20.63
CA ALA A 133 -2.29 9.02 21.76
C ALA A 133 -1.54 8.44 22.97
N SER A 134 -0.71 7.40 22.80
CA SER A 134 -0.19 6.62 23.92
C SER A 134 1.25 6.95 24.31
N GLY A 135 2.03 7.51 23.41
CA GLY A 135 3.48 7.67 23.61
C GLY A 135 4.26 6.33 23.64
N GLU A 136 3.59 5.19 23.58
CA GLU A 136 4.21 3.86 23.49
C GLU A 136 4.86 3.63 22.13
N ILE A 137 4.25 4.16 21.08
CA ILE A 137 4.84 4.22 19.73
C ILE A 137 5.52 5.58 19.58
N THR A 138 6.80 5.57 19.23
CA THR A 138 7.52 6.83 19.01
C THR A 138 7.18 7.42 17.64
N MET A 139 7.20 8.74 17.53
CA MET A 139 7.06 9.42 16.23
C MET A 139 8.14 8.99 15.23
N ALA A 140 9.34 8.63 15.72
CA ALA A 140 10.42 8.09 14.88
C ALA A 140 10.02 6.74 14.27
N ALA A 141 9.38 5.86 15.04
CA ALA A 141 8.88 4.58 14.54
C ALA A 141 7.78 4.79 13.46
N ALA A 142 6.85 5.73 13.69
CA ALA A 142 5.81 6.06 12.71
C ALA A 142 6.41 6.61 11.39
N LEU A 143 7.40 7.49 11.48
CA LEU A 143 8.10 8.00 10.29
C LEU A 143 8.92 6.91 9.60
N THR A 144 9.52 5.98 10.33
CA THR A 144 10.26 4.84 9.76
C THR A 144 9.34 3.94 8.95
N LEU A 145 8.14 3.63 9.48
CA LEU A 145 7.13 2.88 8.73
C LEU A 145 6.72 3.62 7.46
N ALA A 146 6.39 4.91 7.57
CA ALA A 146 5.99 5.71 6.42
C ALA A 146 7.06 5.76 5.32
N LEU A 147 8.35 5.89 5.71
CA LEU A 147 9.48 5.83 4.79
C LEU A 147 9.64 4.43 4.16
N GLY A 148 9.48 3.36 4.93
CA GLY A 148 9.51 1.99 4.41
C GLY A 148 8.44 1.78 3.34
N ILE A 149 7.21 2.21 3.63
CA ILE A 149 6.10 2.15 2.67
C ILE A 149 6.39 3.02 1.44
N ALA A 150 6.93 4.23 1.59
CA ALA A 150 7.30 5.07 0.44
C ALA A 150 8.35 4.41 -0.47
N ILE A 151 9.31 3.70 0.11
CA ILE A 151 10.36 2.99 -0.63
C ILE A 151 9.76 1.85 -1.48
N GLN A 152 8.80 1.08 -0.93
CA GLN A 152 8.13 0.01 -1.68
C GLN A 152 7.15 0.57 -2.72
N ASN A 153 6.47 1.67 -2.45
CA ASN A 153 5.51 2.31 -3.33
C ASN A 153 6.18 2.94 -4.58
N PHE A 154 7.47 3.24 -4.51
CA PHE A 154 8.19 3.72 -5.67
C PHE A 154 8.19 2.71 -6.84
N PRO A 155 8.57 1.43 -6.66
CA PRO A 155 8.34 0.41 -7.69
C PRO A 155 6.89 0.30 -8.15
N GLU A 156 5.93 0.39 -7.26
CA GLU A 156 4.51 0.24 -7.59
C GLU A 156 3.99 1.34 -8.50
N GLY A 157 4.32 2.59 -8.22
CA GLY A 157 3.99 3.71 -9.09
C GLY A 157 4.59 3.56 -10.50
N ALA A 158 5.83 3.06 -10.59
CA ALA A 158 6.49 2.79 -11.87
C ALA A 158 5.82 1.63 -12.62
N VAL A 159 5.42 0.58 -11.91
CA VAL A 159 4.74 -0.62 -12.45
C VAL A 159 3.36 -0.28 -13.03
N ILE A 160 2.70 0.77 -12.57
CA ILE A 160 1.47 1.27 -13.20
C ILE A 160 1.78 2.16 -14.40
N SER A 161 2.56 3.20 -14.20
CA SER A 161 2.72 4.26 -15.19
C SER A 161 3.43 3.81 -16.47
N LEU A 162 4.41 2.92 -16.35
CA LEU A 162 5.20 2.48 -17.50
C LEU A 162 4.42 1.55 -18.45
N PRO A 163 3.68 0.53 -18.01
CA PRO A 163 2.82 -0.27 -18.88
C PRO A 163 1.73 0.57 -19.55
N LEU A 164 1.06 1.47 -18.82
CA LEU A 164 0.06 2.36 -19.39
C LEU A 164 0.61 3.19 -20.57
N LYS A 165 1.83 3.69 -20.42
CA LYS A 165 2.52 4.38 -21.50
C LYS A 165 2.84 3.41 -22.66
N SER A 166 3.28 2.19 -22.37
CA SER A 166 3.62 1.20 -23.41
C SER A 166 2.41 0.78 -24.24
N GLU A 167 1.22 0.80 -23.64
CA GLU A 167 -0.07 0.58 -24.30
C GLU A 167 -0.56 1.79 -25.12
N GLY A 168 0.26 2.83 -25.25
CA GLY A 168 -0.03 4.01 -26.09
C GLY A 168 -0.63 5.19 -25.34
N MET A 169 -0.78 5.12 -24.02
CA MET A 169 -1.23 6.26 -23.23
C MET A 169 -0.16 7.37 -23.20
N GLY A 170 -0.58 8.62 -23.32
CA GLY A 170 0.32 9.75 -23.20
C GLY A 170 0.99 9.82 -21.83
N LYS A 171 2.28 10.18 -21.76
CA LYS A 171 3.08 10.21 -20.52
C LYS A 171 2.39 10.91 -19.34
N MET A 172 1.77 12.07 -19.58
CA MET A 172 1.09 12.82 -18.53
C MET A 172 -0.12 12.06 -17.97
N ARG A 173 -0.91 11.41 -18.82
CA ARG A 173 -2.04 10.59 -18.36
C ARG A 173 -1.56 9.37 -17.56
N ALA A 174 -0.55 8.67 -18.07
CA ALA A 174 0.04 7.53 -17.36
C ALA A 174 0.60 7.93 -15.98
N PHE A 175 1.28 9.08 -15.90
CA PHE A 175 1.72 9.66 -14.62
C PHE A 175 0.55 9.96 -13.68
N ILE A 176 -0.52 10.60 -14.17
CA ILE A 176 -1.68 10.93 -13.36
C ILE A 176 -2.35 9.66 -12.83
N TYR A 177 -2.54 8.63 -13.65
CA TYR A 177 -3.12 7.36 -13.20
C TYR A 177 -2.26 6.67 -12.15
N GLY A 178 -0.93 6.60 -12.36
CA GLY A 178 0.00 6.06 -11.37
C GLY A 178 0.02 6.86 -10.06
N THR A 179 -0.07 8.18 -10.12
CA THR A 179 -0.17 9.03 -8.93
C THR A 179 -1.50 8.86 -8.21
N LEU A 180 -2.62 8.82 -8.94
CA LEU A 180 -3.95 8.68 -8.34
C LEU A 180 -4.16 7.35 -7.64
N SER A 181 -3.49 6.26 -8.06
CA SER A 181 -3.56 4.98 -7.35
C SER A 181 -3.04 5.08 -5.91
N GLY A 182 -2.06 5.97 -5.65
CA GLY A 182 -1.56 6.24 -4.31
C GLY A 182 -2.37 7.28 -3.51
N ALA A 183 -3.29 8.00 -4.13
CA ALA A 183 -4.05 9.06 -3.44
C ALA A 183 -4.94 8.52 -2.30
N VAL A 184 -5.26 7.23 -2.31
CA VAL A 184 -6.00 6.55 -1.24
C VAL A 184 -5.18 6.35 0.03
N GLU A 185 -3.85 6.40 -0.03
CA GLU A 185 -2.97 6.22 1.12
C GLU A 185 -3.15 7.34 2.16
N PRO A 186 -2.99 8.64 1.84
CA PRO A 186 -3.25 9.70 2.79
C PRO A 186 -4.72 9.75 3.23
N VAL A 187 -5.66 9.40 2.36
CA VAL A 187 -7.08 9.31 2.72
C VAL A 187 -7.31 8.21 3.74
N GLY A 188 -6.80 7.00 3.48
CA GLY A 188 -6.86 5.86 4.40
C GLY A 188 -6.23 6.18 5.76
N ALA A 189 -5.06 6.83 5.75
CA ALA A 189 -4.38 7.25 6.97
C ALA A 189 -5.22 8.25 7.80
N ILE A 190 -5.79 9.28 7.15
CA ILE A 190 -6.63 10.27 7.83
C ILE A 190 -7.90 9.61 8.39
N VAL A 191 -8.59 8.79 7.60
CA VAL A 191 -9.79 8.07 8.04
C VAL A 191 -9.48 7.20 9.26
N THR A 192 -8.36 6.48 9.22
CA THR A 192 -7.94 5.62 10.35
C THR A 192 -7.64 6.42 11.61
N ILE A 193 -6.94 7.56 11.50
CA ILE A 193 -6.69 8.44 12.65
C ILE A 193 -8.01 8.94 13.24
N LEU A 194 -8.95 9.38 12.41
CA LEU A 194 -10.26 9.85 12.88
C LEU A 194 -11.08 8.74 13.54
N LEU A 195 -10.96 7.51 13.06
CA LEU A 195 -11.64 6.35 13.68
C LEU A 195 -10.96 5.91 14.97
N ALA A 196 -9.66 6.08 15.12
CA ALA A 196 -8.92 5.73 16.33
C ALA A 196 -9.40 6.51 17.57
N ASP A 197 -9.97 7.71 17.39
CA ASP A 197 -10.55 8.50 18.48
C ASP A 197 -11.87 7.89 19.02
N PHE A 198 -12.47 6.93 18.30
CA PHE A 198 -13.73 6.26 18.67
C PHE A 198 -13.53 4.83 19.22
N ILE A 199 -12.32 4.28 19.15
CA ILE A 199 -11.97 2.93 19.57
C ILE A 199 -11.05 2.98 20.79
#